data_e91463631cd146dab616182e2765a9fc
#
_entry.id   e91463631cd146dab616182e2765a9fc
#
_cell.length_a   1.000
_cell.length_b   1.000
_cell.length_c   1.000
_cell.angle_alpha   90.00
_cell.angle_beta   90.00
_cell.angle_gamma   90.00
#
_symmetry.space_group_name_H-M   'P 1'
#
loop_
_entity.id
_entity.type
_entity.pdbx_description
1 polymer ?
#
loop_
_entity_poly.entity_id
_entity_poly.type
_entity_poly.pdbx_seq_one_letter_code
_entity_poly.pdbx_strand_id
1 'polypeptide(L)'
;MSLIEQINAREILDSRGNPTVEAEVTLIGGETGRAAVPSGASTGEHEAVELRDNDKKRYGGKGVLKAVRNINELIARELEGMDALDQVEIDQALIALDGTPTKSKLGANALLAVSLANARAAATYLEIPLYRYLGGAAARTLPVPLMNILNGGAHADNNVDFQEFMVVPVGASTFTEALRTGAEIFHTLKTVLKKKGYATSVGDEGGFAPNLKSNEEAVETILEAISQAGYSAGRDVMLALDPAASEFYENRSYVFKKSDKRKLSSDEMVAYWKSWTEQYPIISIEDGMAENDWDGWKTLTDEVGRSVQLVGDDLFVTNTEFLQKGIELGVANSILIKVNQIGTLTETLDCIELAKTHGRTAIISHRSGETEDSFIADLAVATNAGQIKTGSASRTDRIAKYNQLLRIEEDLRGAARYLGRSAFYQIEQTALEAATNRQKRARAAKK
;
A
#
# COMPACT_ATOMS: atom_id res chain seq x y z
N MET A 1 8.90 -27.97 19.76
CA MET A 1 7.56 -27.64 20.31
C MET A 1 7.23 -26.25 19.85
N SER A 2 6.00 -26.04 19.40
CA SER A 2 5.51 -24.75 18.86
C SER A 2 5.19 -23.69 19.90
N LEU A 3 5.43 -23.98 21.19
CA LEU A 3 5.17 -23.03 22.28
C LEU A 3 6.19 -21.89 22.28
N ILE A 4 5.73 -20.67 22.54
CA ILE A 4 6.59 -19.49 22.68
C ILE A 4 7.44 -19.61 23.93
N GLU A 5 8.77 -19.57 23.78
CA GLU A 5 9.74 -19.58 24.87
C GLU A 5 10.14 -18.15 25.26
N GLN A 6 10.36 -17.29 24.24
CA GLN A 6 10.87 -15.95 24.47
C GLN A 6 10.41 -14.96 23.39
N ILE A 7 10.15 -13.73 23.79
CA ILE A 7 9.90 -12.60 22.89
C ILE A 7 10.88 -11.47 23.26
N ASN A 8 11.64 -11.01 22.27
CA ASN A 8 12.55 -9.89 22.42
C ASN A 8 12.26 -8.82 21.36
N ALA A 9 12.31 -7.55 21.75
CA ALA A 9 12.18 -6.45 20.84
C ALA A 9 13.32 -5.46 20.97
N ARG A 10 13.59 -4.75 19.89
CA ARG A 10 14.59 -3.70 19.79
C ARG A 10 14.10 -2.53 18.94
N GLU A 11 14.75 -1.40 19.14
CA GLU A 11 14.59 -0.25 18.26
C GLU A 11 15.57 -0.39 17.10
N ILE A 12 15.08 -0.24 15.87
CA ILE A 12 15.86 -0.17 14.63
C ILE A 12 15.53 1.13 13.89
N LEU A 13 16.18 1.41 12.76
CA LEU A 13 15.87 2.56 11.92
C LEU A 13 15.06 2.16 10.69
N ASP A 14 14.07 2.99 10.36
CA ASP A 14 13.34 2.89 9.10
C ASP A 14 14.11 3.54 7.92
N SER A 15 13.56 3.46 6.71
CA SER A 15 14.14 4.01 5.48
C SER A 15 14.31 5.53 5.48
N ARG A 16 13.69 6.25 6.43
CA ARG A 16 13.81 7.69 6.65
C ARG A 16 14.80 8.03 7.77
N GLY A 17 15.42 7.02 8.41
CA GLY A 17 16.30 7.18 9.57
C GLY A 17 15.54 7.47 10.87
N ASN A 18 14.22 7.24 10.92
CA ASN A 18 13.46 7.34 12.16
C ASN A 18 13.43 5.97 12.87
N PRO A 19 13.40 5.95 14.22
CA PRO A 19 13.22 4.71 14.96
C PRO A 19 11.91 3.99 14.64
N THR A 20 11.98 2.67 14.58
CA THR A 20 10.83 1.76 14.54
C THR A 20 11.10 0.50 15.35
N VAL A 21 10.08 -0.35 15.52
CA VAL A 21 10.13 -1.56 16.34
C VAL A 21 10.44 -2.77 15.49
N GLU A 22 11.37 -3.60 15.96
CA GLU A 22 11.58 -4.97 15.50
C GLU A 22 11.37 -5.92 16.67
N ALA A 23 10.56 -6.97 16.48
CA ALA A 23 10.37 -8.05 17.46
C ALA A 23 10.87 -9.39 16.90
N GLU A 24 11.28 -10.26 17.82
CA GLU A 24 11.71 -11.62 17.56
C GLU A 24 10.99 -12.56 18.53
N VAL A 25 10.33 -13.58 17.99
CA VAL A 25 9.65 -14.64 18.74
C VAL A 25 10.47 -15.92 18.59
N THR A 26 10.87 -16.53 19.70
CA THR A 26 11.62 -17.80 19.76
C THR A 26 10.73 -18.88 20.37
N LEU A 27 10.67 -20.03 19.73
CA LEU A 27 9.90 -21.19 20.19
C LEU A 27 10.78 -22.13 21.00
N ILE A 28 10.18 -22.98 21.87
CA ILE A 28 10.90 -24.00 22.65
C ILE A 28 11.71 -24.94 21.75
N GLY A 29 11.30 -25.14 20.50
CA GLY A 29 12.05 -25.92 19.51
C GLY A 29 13.33 -25.23 19.00
N GLY A 30 13.51 -23.96 19.28
CA GLY A 30 14.63 -23.13 18.82
C GLY A 30 14.35 -22.35 17.52
N GLU A 31 13.20 -22.56 16.90
CA GLU A 31 12.80 -21.82 15.71
C GLU A 31 12.50 -20.35 16.09
N THR A 32 12.87 -19.42 15.20
CA THR A 32 12.69 -18.00 15.43
C THR A 32 11.95 -17.34 14.26
N GLY A 33 11.11 -16.38 14.60
CA GLY A 33 10.51 -15.44 13.63
C GLY A 33 10.81 -14.01 14.03
N ARG A 34 11.16 -13.16 13.06
CA ARG A 34 11.49 -11.75 13.27
C ARG A 34 10.70 -10.88 12.33
N ALA A 35 10.16 -9.76 12.83
CA ALA A 35 9.44 -8.79 12.02
C ALA A 35 9.72 -7.35 12.45
N ALA A 36 9.82 -6.46 11.47
CA ALA A 36 9.98 -5.02 11.67
C ALA A 36 8.74 -4.28 11.17
N VAL A 37 8.28 -3.30 11.93
CA VAL A 37 7.04 -2.56 11.66
C VAL A 37 7.32 -1.31 10.82
N PRO A 38 6.54 -1.07 9.75
CA PRO A 38 6.63 0.17 8.99
C PRO A 38 5.98 1.35 9.74
N SER A 39 6.25 2.58 9.26
CA SER A 39 5.77 3.84 9.87
C SER A 39 5.24 4.80 8.80
N GLY A 40 4.07 5.42 9.01
CA GLY A 40 3.50 6.41 8.11
C GLY A 40 4.18 7.78 8.17
N ALA A 41 4.07 8.56 7.08
CA ALA A 41 4.35 10.00 7.07
C ALA A 41 3.05 10.81 7.23
N SER A 42 2.07 10.55 6.39
CA SER A 42 0.68 10.92 6.58
C SER A 42 -0.05 9.79 7.28
N THR A 43 -1.00 10.11 8.14
CA THR A 43 -1.80 9.11 8.88
C THR A 43 -3.25 9.52 8.84
N GLY A 44 -4.15 8.60 8.50
CA GLY A 44 -5.59 8.79 8.62
C GLY A 44 -6.00 9.06 10.07
N GLU A 45 -7.02 9.85 10.27
CA GLU A 45 -7.49 10.27 11.62
C GLU A 45 -7.83 9.08 12.53
N HIS A 46 -8.22 7.95 11.94
CA HIS A 46 -8.72 6.77 12.64
C HIS A 46 -7.73 5.61 12.70
N GLU A 47 -6.48 5.79 12.29
CA GLU A 47 -5.46 4.75 12.41
C GLU A 47 -5.18 4.35 13.86
N ALA A 48 -4.83 3.08 14.09
CA ALA A 48 -4.33 2.63 15.38
C ALA A 48 -3.02 3.35 15.75
N VAL A 49 -2.81 3.59 17.03
CA VAL A 49 -1.76 4.49 17.53
C VAL A 49 -0.38 3.87 17.42
N GLU A 50 0.49 4.48 16.62
CA GLU A 50 1.92 4.24 16.67
C GLU A 50 2.51 4.89 17.93
N LEU A 51 2.89 4.08 18.93
CA LEU A 51 3.37 4.59 20.21
C LEU A 51 4.80 5.15 20.06
N ARG A 52 4.96 6.45 20.33
CA ARG A 52 6.23 7.19 20.34
C ARG A 52 6.59 7.66 21.75
N ASP A 53 7.90 7.80 22.01
CA ASP A 53 8.39 8.20 23.33
C ASP A 53 8.07 9.65 23.68
N ASN A 54 7.98 10.54 22.68
CA ASN A 54 7.79 11.98 22.81
C ASN A 54 8.92 12.69 23.59
N ASP A 55 10.07 12.03 23.80
CA ASP A 55 11.26 12.65 24.36
C ASP A 55 12.06 13.40 23.28
N LYS A 56 11.91 14.71 23.24
CA LYS A 56 12.57 15.56 22.23
C LYS A 56 14.10 15.50 22.27
N LYS A 57 14.71 15.03 23.36
CA LYS A 57 16.17 14.85 23.47
C LYS A 57 16.67 13.62 22.72
N ARG A 58 15.76 12.72 22.34
CA ARG A 58 16.10 11.48 21.66
C ARG A 58 15.28 11.36 20.38
N TYR A 59 15.96 11.31 19.21
CA TYR A 59 15.35 11.28 17.87
C TYR A 59 14.25 12.34 17.64
N GLY A 60 14.38 13.52 18.26
CA GLY A 60 13.40 14.59 18.13
C GLY A 60 11.99 14.23 18.66
N GLY A 61 11.88 13.25 19.53
CA GLY A 61 10.60 12.74 20.07
C GLY A 61 10.09 11.45 19.42
N LYS A 62 10.74 11.01 18.34
CA LYS A 62 10.29 9.84 17.53
C LYS A 62 10.77 8.47 18.03
N GLY A 63 11.48 8.41 19.19
CA GLY A 63 11.92 7.14 19.79
C GLY A 63 10.75 6.17 20.05
N VAL A 64 11.04 4.86 20.14
CA VAL A 64 10.04 3.80 20.33
C VAL A 64 10.35 2.88 21.53
N LEU A 65 11.19 3.35 22.47
CA LEU A 65 11.58 2.54 23.63
C LEU A 65 10.41 2.18 24.54
N LYS A 66 9.33 2.99 24.58
CA LYS A 66 8.10 2.62 25.30
C LYS A 66 7.45 1.38 24.68
N ALA A 67 7.30 1.35 23.37
CA ALA A 67 6.78 0.20 22.66
C ALA A 67 7.68 -1.04 22.86
N VAL A 68 8.99 -0.88 22.71
CA VAL A 68 9.98 -1.94 22.98
C VAL A 68 9.87 -2.47 24.41
N ARG A 69 9.73 -1.60 25.40
CA ARG A 69 9.54 -2.01 26.79
C ARG A 69 8.22 -2.77 27.00
N ASN A 70 7.13 -2.28 26.38
CA ASN A 70 5.83 -2.96 26.45
C ASN A 70 5.91 -4.40 25.90
N ILE A 71 6.67 -4.62 24.82
CA ILE A 71 6.92 -5.96 24.29
C ILE A 71 7.72 -6.78 25.29
N ASN A 72 8.88 -6.31 25.73
CA ASN A 72 9.83 -7.09 26.53
C ASN A 72 9.32 -7.39 27.96
N GLU A 73 8.47 -6.54 28.54
CA GLU A 73 8.05 -6.66 29.95
C GLU A 73 6.59 -7.14 30.11
N LEU A 74 5.70 -6.75 29.18
CA LEU A 74 4.27 -7.05 29.30
C LEU A 74 3.81 -8.12 28.31
N ILE A 75 4.01 -7.90 27.01
CA ILE A 75 3.56 -8.83 25.97
C ILE A 75 4.32 -10.16 26.05
N ALA A 76 5.63 -10.13 26.24
CA ALA A 76 6.45 -11.34 26.38
C ALA A 76 5.95 -12.24 27.51
N ARG A 77 5.58 -11.64 28.64
CA ARG A 77 5.08 -12.39 29.79
C ARG A 77 3.68 -12.97 29.58
N GLU A 78 2.82 -12.25 28.86
CA GLU A 78 1.46 -12.70 28.55
C GLU A 78 1.44 -13.87 27.59
N LEU A 79 2.32 -13.85 26.56
CA LEU A 79 2.33 -14.84 25.50
C LEU A 79 3.25 -16.05 25.75
N GLU A 80 4.09 -16.03 26.81
CA GLU A 80 4.97 -17.14 27.16
C GLU A 80 4.18 -18.43 27.39
N GLY A 81 4.56 -19.51 26.69
CA GLY A 81 3.90 -20.81 26.77
C GLY A 81 2.67 -20.96 25.87
N MET A 82 2.19 -19.92 25.19
CA MET A 82 1.14 -20.04 24.19
C MET A 82 1.67 -20.75 22.92
N ASP A 83 0.76 -21.42 22.21
CA ASP A 83 1.12 -22.09 20.95
C ASP A 83 1.19 -21.08 19.80
N ALA A 84 2.36 -20.92 19.19
CA ALA A 84 2.58 -20.01 18.07
C ALA A 84 1.75 -20.36 16.82
N LEU A 85 1.24 -21.58 16.71
CA LEU A 85 0.35 -22.01 15.62
C LEU A 85 -1.06 -21.41 15.71
N ASP A 86 -1.47 -20.98 16.90
CA ASP A 86 -2.79 -20.40 17.17
C ASP A 86 -2.76 -18.87 17.02
N GLN A 87 -2.43 -18.39 15.79
CA GLN A 87 -2.26 -16.96 15.49
C GLN A 87 -3.44 -16.09 15.95
N VAL A 88 -4.67 -16.58 15.79
CA VAL A 88 -5.87 -15.83 16.19
C VAL A 88 -5.91 -15.65 17.71
N GLU A 89 -5.58 -16.67 18.48
CA GLU A 89 -5.54 -16.60 19.94
C GLU A 89 -4.44 -15.65 20.43
N ILE A 90 -3.25 -15.70 19.80
CA ILE A 90 -2.14 -14.76 20.05
C ILE A 90 -2.59 -13.31 19.82
N ASP A 91 -3.20 -13.02 18.68
CA ASP A 91 -3.64 -11.66 18.33
C ASP A 91 -4.78 -11.18 19.25
N GLN A 92 -5.70 -12.06 19.63
CA GLN A 92 -6.75 -11.75 20.61
C GLN A 92 -6.17 -11.46 22.01
N ALA A 93 -5.16 -12.19 22.44
CA ALA A 93 -4.47 -11.92 23.71
C ALA A 93 -3.77 -10.55 23.67
N LEU A 94 -3.11 -10.20 22.55
CA LEU A 94 -2.51 -8.88 22.33
C LEU A 94 -3.55 -7.75 22.41
N ILE A 95 -4.68 -7.89 21.72
CA ILE A 95 -5.77 -6.92 21.72
C ILE A 95 -6.38 -6.76 23.12
N ALA A 96 -6.63 -7.86 23.83
CA ALA A 96 -7.18 -7.85 25.19
C ALA A 96 -6.21 -7.22 26.19
N LEU A 97 -4.90 -7.43 26.05
CA LEU A 97 -3.88 -6.85 26.93
C LEU A 97 -3.79 -5.33 26.76
N ASP A 98 -3.92 -4.82 25.54
CA ASP A 98 -4.03 -3.37 25.28
C ASP A 98 -5.37 -2.84 25.81
N GLY A 99 -6.48 -3.44 25.44
CA GLY A 99 -7.83 -3.13 25.91
C GLY A 99 -8.37 -1.76 25.46
N THR A 100 -7.72 -1.09 24.48
CA THR A 100 -8.20 0.19 23.93
C THR A 100 -8.56 0.04 22.44
N PRO A 101 -9.58 0.75 21.92
CA PRO A 101 -9.99 0.62 20.53
C PRO A 101 -8.89 0.93 19.51
N THR A 102 -8.00 1.88 19.84
CA THR A 102 -6.91 2.34 18.95
C THR A 102 -5.54 1.79 19.33
N LYS A 103 -5.44 0.77 20.18
CA LYS A 103 -4.18 0.20 20.71
C LYS A 103 -3.26 1.26 21.35
N SER A 104 -3.84 2.27 21.99
CA SER A 104 -3.10 3.43 22.50
C SER A 104 -2.32 3.17 23.79
N LYS A 105 -2.61 2.06 24.52
CA LYS A 105 -1.93 1.71 25.77
C LYS A 105 -0.56 1.08 25.53
N LEU A 106 -0.49 0.08 24.67
CA LEU A 106 0.75 -0.65 24.36
C LEU A 106 1.42 -0.16 23.07
N GLY A 107 0.61 0.32 22.13
CA GLY A 107 0.99 0.76 20.80
C GLY A 107 0.73 -0.29 19.72
N ALA A 108 0.04 0.09 18.63
CA ALA A 108 -0.19 -0.79 17.49
C ALA A 108 1.13 -1.31 16.90
N ASN A 109 2.19 -0.51 16.91
CA ASN A 109 3.53 -0.92 16.49
C ASN A 109 4.10 -2.04 17.39
N ALA A 110 3.82 -2.04 18.69
CA ALA A 110 4.25 -3.11 19.58
C ALA A 110 3.47 -4.41 19.30
N LEU A 111 2.14 -4.33 19.18
CA LEU A 111 1.30 -5.49 18.91
C LEU A 111 1.66 -6.11 17.55
N LEU A 112 1.73 -5.28 16.52
CA LEU A 112 2.02 -5.75 15.16
C LEU A 112 3.39 -6.43 15.05
N ALA A 113 4.43 -5.86 15.65
CA ALA A 113 5.76 -6.46 15.59
C ALA A 113 5.75 -7.91 16.10
N VAL A 114 5.05 -8.17 17.21
CA VAL A 114 4.94 -9.50 17.80
C VAL A 114 4.03 -10.40 16.95
N SER A 115 2.87 -9.90 16.50
CA SER A 115 1.92 -10.66 15.67
C SER A 115 2.58 -11.19 14.40
N LEU A 116 3.33 -10.34 13.67
CA LEU A 116 4.04 -10.74 12.45
C LEU A 116 5.24 -11.65 12.72
N ALA A 117 5.98 -11.39 13.81
CA ALA A 117 7.10 -12.26 14.22
C ALA A 117 6.61 -13.66 14.61
N ASN A 118 5.46 -13.77 15.31
CA ASN A 118 4.83 -15.04 15.63
C ASN A 118 4.50 -15.86 14.38
N ALA A 119 3.84 -15.24 13.38
CA ALA A 119 3.51 -15.92 12.14
C ALA A 119 4.75 -16.48 11.42
N ARG A 120 5.88 -15.75 11.45
CA ARG A 120 7.16 -16.25 10.91
C ARG A 120 7.75 -17.39 11.72
N ALA A 121 7.69 -17.31 13.06
CA ALA A 121 8.16 -18.41 13.93
C ALA A 121 7.35 -19.69 13.66
N ALA A 122 6.02 -19.57 13.56
CA ALA A 122 5.14 -20.67 13.21
C ALA A 122 5.43 -21.28 11.84
N ALA A 123 5.64 -20.44 10.81
CA ALA A 123 6.00 -20.90 9.48
C ALA A 123 7.36 -21.63 9.47
N THR A 124 8.35 -21.10 10.21
CA THR A 124 9.67 -21.73 10.38
C THR A 124 9.56 -23.07 11.09
N TYR A 125 8.76 -23.17 12.16
CA TYR A 125 8.51 -24.42 12.88
C TYR A 125 7.89 -25.50 12.01
N LEU A 126 6.97 -25.12 11.11
CA LEU A 126 6.34 -26.04 10.16
C LEU A 126 7.20 -26.35 8.93
N GLU A 127 8.37 -25.72 8.80
CA GLU A 127 9.27 -25.83 7.64
C GLU A 127 8.59 -25.50 6.30
N ILE A 128 7.66 -24.53 6.31
CA ILE A 128 6.97 -24.06 5.10
C ILE A 128 7.16 -22.55 4.89
N PRO A 129 7.18 -22.07 3.63
CA PRO A 129 7.25 -20.64 3.35
C PRO A 129 6.09 -19.86 3.98
N LEU A 130 6.34 -18.62 4.42
CA LEU A 130 5.35 -17.80 5.09
C LEU A 130 4.06 -17.63 4.27
N TYR A 131 4.16 -17.38 2.97
CA TYR A 131 2.98 -17.24 2.12
C TYR A 131 2.11 -18.50 2.09
N ARG A 132 2.71 -19.71 2.23
CA ARG A 132 1.97 -20.98 2.31
C ARG A 132 1.40 -21.22 3.69
N TYR A 133 2.11 -20.83 4.74
CA TYR A 133 1.58 -20.90 6.10
C TYR A 133 0.29 -20.08 6.23
N LEU A 134 0.31 -18.83 5.75
CA LEU A 134 -0.83 -17.93 5.85
C LEU A 134 -1.97 -18.26 4.87
N GLY A 135 -1.65 -18.71 3.65
CA GLY A 135 -2.64 -18.83 2.56
C GLY A 135 -2.95 -20.27 2.13
N GLY A 136 -2.26 -21.25 2.72
CA GLY A 136 -2.46 -22.66 2.41
C GLY A 136 -2.14 -23.04 0.96
N ALA A 137 -2.72 -24.13 0.49
CA ALA A 137 -2.47 -24.69 -0.85
C ALA A 137 -2.96 -23.79 -1.99
N ALA A 138 -3.87 -22.86 -1.74
CA ALA A 138 -4.41 -21.95 -2.74
C ALA A 138 -3.56 -20.69 -2.99
N ALA A 139 -2.56 -20.40 -2.14
CA ALA A 139 -1.67 -19.25 -2.24
C ALA A 139 -0.72 -19.38 -3.44
N ARG A 140 -1.07 -18.75 -4.58
CA ARG A 140 -0.30 -18.85 -5.82
C ARG A 140 -0.47 -17.67 -6.78
N THR A 141 -1.21 -16.65 -6.39
CA THR A 141 -1.44 -15.49 -7.24
C THR A 141 -0.42 -14.40 -6.93
N LEU A 142 0.49 -14.15 -7.88
CA LEU A 142 1.43 -13.03 -7.81
C LEU A 142 0.65 -11.74 -8.03
N PRO A 143 0.87 -10.71 -7.19
CA PRO A 143 0.13 -9.47 -7.30
C PRO A 143 0.59 -8.61 -8.47
N VAL A 144 -0.34 -7.86 -9.07
CA VAL A 144 -0.03 -6.78 -10.02
C VAL A 144 0.54 -5.61 -9.22
N PRO A 145 1.77 -5.13 -9.53
CA PRO A 145 2.36 -4.02 -8.80
C PRO A 145 1.80 -2.67 -9.29
N LEU A 146 1.41 -1.82 -8.34
CA LEU A 146 1.17 -0.39 -8.55
C LEU A 146 2.48 0.32 -8.17
N MET A 147 3.31 0.65 -9.16
CA MET A 147 4.69 1.11 -8.94
C MET A 147 4.75 2.64 -8.96
N ASN A 148 4.96 3.27 -7.81
CA ASN A 148 5.08 4.72 -7.69
C ASN A 148 6.38 5.23 -8.31
N ILE A 149 6.31 5.84 -9.51
CA ILE A 149 7.50 6.30 -10.25
C ILE A 149 7.71 7.81 -10.23
N LEU A 150 6.71 8.60 -9.79
CA LEU A 150 6.80 10.04 -9.64
C LEU A 150 6.02 10.50 -8.41
N ASN A 151 6.66 11.31 -7.57
CA ASN A 151 6.13 11.82 -6.31
C ASN A 151 5.84 13.32 -6.38
N GLY A 152 4.77 13.70 -5.69
CA GLY A 152 4.42 15.08 -5.36
C GLY A 152 3.79 15.15 -3.97
N GLY A 153 2.84 16.04 -3.74
CA GLY A 153 2.11 16.17 -2.48
C GLY A 153 3.03 16.24 -1.25
N ALA A 154 2.68 15.53 -0.21
CA ALA A 154 3.49 15.42 1.02
C ALA A 154 4.79 14.61 0.82
N HIS A 155 4.88 13.80 -0.24
CA HIS A 155 6.05 12.94 -0.53
C HIS A 155 7.20 13.65 -1.28
N ALA A 156 7.01 14.91 -1.71
CA ALA A 156 8.03 15.68 -2.43
C ALA A 156 7.89 17.19 -2.21
N ASP A 157 9.01 17.87 -2.07
CA ASP A 157 9.07 19.33 -2.06
C ASP A 157 9.13 19.87 -3.51
N ASN A 158 7.96 19.89 -4.16
CA ASN A 158 7.78 20.33 -5.54
C ASN A 158 6.39 20.97 -5.76
N ASN A 159 6.07 21.38 -7.01
CA ASN A 159 4.81 22.07 -7.36
C ASN A 159 3.66 21.11 -7.78
N VAL A 160 3.79 19.82 -7.55
CA VAL A 160 2.77 18.83 -7.89
C VAL A 160 1.88 18.57 -6.68
N ASP A 161 0.55 18.71 -6.81
CA ASP A 161 -0.38 18.53 -5.68
C ASP A 161 -0.61 17.07 -5.32
N PHE A 162 -0.72 16.19 -6.31
CA PHE A 162 -0.97 14.76 -6.07
C PHE A 162 0.28 14.06 -5.54
N GLN A 163 0.06 13.16 -4.60
CA GLN A 163 1.14 12.52 -3.84
C GLN A 163 1.90 11.48 -4.66
N GLU A 164 1.17 10.64 -5.44
CA GLU A 164 1.78 9.53 -6.16
C GLU A 164 1.20 9.35 -7.56
N PHE A 165 2.10 9.07 -8.51
CA PHE A 165 1.78 8.67 -9.88
C PHE A 165 2.42 7.31 -10.14
N MET A 166 1.58 6.31 -10.40
CA MET A 166 2.01 4.92 -10.50
C MET A 166 1.82 4.36 -11.91
N VAL A 167 2.72 3.46 -12.31
CA VAL A 167 2.54 2.59 -13.47
C VAL A 167 2.09 1.22 -13.03
N VAL A 168 1.17 0.62 -13.80
CA VAL A 168 0.53 -0.66 -13.52
C VAL A 168 0.69 -1.58 -14.72
N PRO A 169 1.63 -2.53 -14.72
CA PRO A 169 1.95 -3.41 -15.85
C PRO A 169 0.92 -4.53 -16.04
N VAL A 170 -0.31 -4.17 -16.43
CA VAL A 170 -1.44 -5.11 -16.58
C VAL A 170 -1.33 -6.04 -17.78
N GLY A 171 -0.48 -5.72 -18.75
CA GLY A 171 -0.30 -6.51 -19.98
C GLY A 171 0.80 -7.56 -19.89
N ALA A 172 1.55 -7.62 -18.78
CA ALA A 172 2.58 -8.63 -18.56
C ALA A 172 1.98 -10.02 -18.38
N SER A 173 2.75 -11.06 -18.72
CA SER A 173 2.33 -12.46 -18.60
C SER A 173 2.74 -13.11 -17.29
N THR A 174 3.75 -12.55 -16.60
CA THR A 174 4.31 -13.02 -15.34
C THR A 174 4.64 -11.82 -14.44
N PHE A 175 4.86 -12.06 -13.16
CA PHE A 175 5.31 -11.02 -12.26
C PHE A 175 6.72 -10.51 -12.63
N THR A 176 7.63 -11.43 -13.01
CA THR A 176 8.97 -11.07 -13.50
C THR A 176 8.90 -10.10 -14.68
N GLU A 177 8.03 -10.33 -15.66
CA GLU A 177 7.85 -9.42 -16.80
C GLU A 177 7.19 -8.10 -16.39
N ALA A 178 6.28 -8.11 -15.42
CA ALA A 178 5.68 -6.91 -14.87
C ALA A 178 6.73 -6.01 -14.17
N LEU A 179 7.58 -6.62 -13.34
CA LEU A 179 8.65 -5.90 -12.66
C LEU A 179 9.69 -5.35 -13.66
N ARG A 180 10.07 -6.13 -14.68
CA ARG A 180 10.95 -5.67 -15.77
C ARG A 180 10.36 -4.45 -16.47
N THR A 181 9.09 -4.53 -16.86
CA THR A 181 8.37 -3.43 -17.53
C THR A 181 8.41 -2.15 -16.68
N GLY A 182 8.11 -2.25 -15.38
CA GLY A 182 8.17 -1.11 -14.47
C GLY A 182 9.58 -0.52 -14.34
N ALA A 183 10.61 -1.36 -14.23
CA ALA A 183 12.00 -0.93 -14.13
C ALA A 183 12.50 -0.23 -15.43
N GLU A 184 12.15 -0.75 -16.60
CA GLU A 184 12.50 -0.14 -17.89
C GLU A 184 11.81 1.22 -18.06
N ILE A 185 10.54 1.36 -17.68
CA ILE A 185 9.83 2.64 -17.69
C ILE A 185 10.48 3.61 -16.69
N PHE A 186 10.82 3.17 -15.49
CA PHE A 186 11.49 4.00 -14.48
C PHE A 186 12.81 4.58 -15.00
N HIS A 187 13.67 3.77 -15.62
CA HIS A 187 14.93 4.23 -16.21
C HIS A 187 14.73 5.16 -17.42
N THR A 188 13.72 4.89 -18.23
CA THR A 188 13.33 5.74 -19.36
C THR A 188 12.81 7.08 -18.86
N LEU A 189 11.98 7.09 -17.81
CA LEU A 189 11.50 8.34 -17.17
C LEU A 189 12.65 9.19 -16.66
N LYS A 190 13.67 8.59 -16.04
CA LYS A 190 14.90 9.30 -15.66
C LYS A 190 15.54 10.02 -16.85
N THR A 191 15.59 9.36 -18.00
CA THR A 191 16.16 9.94 -19.23
C THR A 191 15.30 11.08 -19.78
N VAL A 192 13.97 10.92 -19.79
CA VAL A 192 13.01 11.95 -20.23
C VAL A 192 13.12 13.18 -19.32
N LEU A 193 13.12 13.00 -18.01
CA LEU A 193 13.26 14.10 -17.05
C LEU A 193 14.57 14.88 -17.24
N LYS A 194 15.70 14.17 -17.38
CA LYS A 194 17.00 14.80 -17.65
C LYS A 194 17.00 15.61 -18.94
N LYS A 195 16.43 15.09 -20.04
CA LYS A 195 16.33 15.81 -21.31
C LYS A 195 15.49 17.09 -21.20
N LYS A 196 14.47 17.08 -20.33
CA LYS A 196 13.63 18.26 -20.04
C LYS A 196 14.27 19.23 -19.03
N GLY A 197 15.45 18.90 -18.47
CA GLY A 197 16.16 19.72 -17.49
C GLY A 197 15.63 19.58 -16.06
N TYR A 198 14.85 18.56 -15.77
CA TYR A 198 14.31 18.28 -14.44
C TYR A 198 15.25 17.46 -13.55
N ALA A 199 15.13 17.63 -12.23
CA ALA A 199 15.83 16.83 -11.24
C ALA A 199 15.39 15.37 -11.30
N THR A 200 16.32 14.44 -11.00
CA THR A 200 16.08 13.01 -10.93
C THR A 200 16.46 12.42 -9.56
N SER A 201 16.44 13.25 -8.52
CA SER A 201 16.40 12.77 -7.12
C SER A 201 15.09 12.06 -6.86
N VAL A 202 15.12 11.09 -5.94
CA VAL A 202 13.95 10.28 -5.58
C VAL A 202 13.40 10.71 -4.23
N GLY A 203 12.10 10.58 -4.08
CA GLY A 203 11.38 10.76 -2.82
C GLY A 203 11.46 9.53 -1.90
N ASP A 204 10.68 9.56 -0.82
CA ASP A 204 10.69 8.53 0.23
C ASP A 204 10.31 7.14 -0.29
N GLU A 205 9.50 7.06 -1.33
CA GLU A 205 9.04 5.81 -1.93
C GLU A 205 9.81 5.38 -3.19
N GLY A 206 10.89 6.09 -3.51
CA GLY A 206 11.78 5.75 -4.61
C GLY A 206 11.36 6.28 -5.98
N GLY A 207 10.19 6.90 -6.12
CA GLY A 207 9.79 7.65 -7.33
C GLY A 207 10.56 8.96 -7.47
N PHE A 208 10.70 9.47 -8.71
CA PHE A 208 11.34 10.77 -8.94
C PHE A 208 10.50 11.91 -8.37
N ALA A 209 11.16 12.96 -7.91
CA ALA A 209 10.53 14.16 -7.34
C ALA A 209 10.90 15.44 -8.13
N PRO A 210 10.58 15.52 -9.42
CA PRO A 210 10.87 16.71 -10.23
C PRO A 210 9.94 17.88 -9.90
N ASN A 211 10.40 19.10 -10.10
CA ASN A 211 9.56 20.28 -9.94
C ASN A 211 8.79 20.55 -11.25
N LEU A 212 7.77 19.75 -11.53
CA LEU A 212 6.88 19.90 -12.68
C LEU A 212 5.87 21.03 -12.45
N LYS A 213 5.26 21.52 -13.54
CA LYS A 213 4.37 22.69 -13.50
C LYS A 213 2.95 22.37 -13.04
N SER A 214 2.51 21.12 -13.24
CA SER A 214 1.16 20.67 -12.90
C SER A 214 1.08 19.14 -12.78
N ASN A 215 -0.06 18.65 -12.26
CA ASN A 215 -0.39 17.22 -12.21
C ASN A 215 -0.50 16.63 -13.64
N GLU A 216 -1.02 17.41 -14.59
CA GLU A 216 -1.13 17.00 -16.00
C GLU A 216 0.25 16.79 -16.63
N GLU A 217 1.23 17.68 -16.37
CA GLU A 217 2.60 17.50 -16.88
C GLU A 217 3.25 16.24 -16.31
N ALA A 218 2.94 15.87 -15.07
CA ALA A 218 3.43 14.63 -14.47
C ALA A 218 2.91 13.42 -15.26
N VAL A 219 1.59 13.33 -15.50
CA VAL A 219 0.98 12.26 -16.27
C VAL A 219 1.52 12.20 -17.69
N GLU A 220 1.59 13.34 -18.41
CA GLU A 220 2.08 13.37 -19.79
C GLU A 220 3.57 12.96 -19.88
N THR A 221 4.39 13.32 -18.88
CA THR A 221 5.80 12.91 -18.83
C THR A 221 5.95 11.40 -18.60
N ILE A 222 5.09 10.80 -17.77
CA ILE A 222 5.04 9.35 -17.59
C ILE A 222 4.59 8.64 -18.87
N LEU A 223 3.57 9.16 -19.56
CA LEU A 223 3.08 8.59 -20.82
C LEU A 223 4.14 8.67 -21.93
N GLU A 224 4.92 9.73 -21.96
CA GLU A 224 6.09 9.84 -22.84
C GLU A 224 7.12 8.75 -22.51
N ALA A 225 7.44 8.55 -21.24
CA ALA A 225 8.37 7.52 -20.80
C ALA A 225 7.89 6.10 -21.14
N ILE A 226 6.61 5.79 -20.94
CA ILE A 226 6.01 4.50 -21.33
C ILE A 226 6.20 4.26 -22.83
N SER A 227 5.89 5.26 -23.67
CA SER A 227 6.03 5.15 -25.12
C SER A 227 7.50 5.01 -25.55
N GLN A 228 8.43 5.79 -24.97
CA GLN A 228 9.86 5.69 -25.26
C GLN A 228 10.50 4.38 -24.78
N ALA A 229 9.94 3.75 -23.73
CA ALA A 229 10.33 2.41 -23.30
C ALA A 229 9.80 1.28 -24.20
N GLY A 230 9.00 1.61 -25.23
CA GLY A 230 8.45 0.63 -26.18
C GLY A 230 7.11 0.00 -25.76
N TYR A 231 6.48 0.49 -24.70
CA TYR A 231 5.20 -0.01 -24.21
C TYR A 231 4.02 0.87 -24.66
N SER A 232 2.83 0.29 -24.71
CA SER A 232 1.60 0.97 -25.07
C SER A 232 0.76 1.28 -23.83
N ALA A 233 0.63 2.56 -23.48
CA ALA A 233 -0.27 3.00 -22.43
C ALA A 233 -1.73 2.61 -22.77
N GLY A 234 -2.47 2.10 -21.78
CA GLY A 234 -3.84 1.62 -21.92
C GLY A 234 -3.95 0.17 -22.43
N ARG A 235 -2.84 -0.46 -22.86
CA ARG A 235 -2.79 -1.87 -23.25
C ARG A 235 -1.82 -2.66 -22.36
N ASP A 236 -0.55 -2.30 -22.40
CA ASP A 236 0.51 -2.98 -21.68
C ASP A 236 0.64 -2.44 -20.25
N VAL A 237 0.47 -1.12 -20.11
CA VAL A 237 0.61 -0.39 -18.85
C VAL A 237 -0.56 0.57 -18.68
N MET A 238 -1.20 0.55 -17.53
CA MET A 238 -2.17 1.53 -17.07
C MET A 238 -1.52 2.48 -16.06
N LEU A 239 -2.23 3.55 -15.70
CA LEU A 239 -1.83 4.47 -14.64
C LEU A 239 -2.70 4.25 -13.40
N ALA A 240 -2.09 4.41 -12.23
CA ALA A 240 -2.81 4.58 -10.98
C ALA A 240 -2.35 5.87 -10.30
N LEU A 241 -3.24 6.51 -9.56
CA LEU A 241 -2.99 7.77 -8.89
C LEU A 241 -3.35 7.66 -7.42
N ASP A 242 -2.58 8.34 -6.59
CA ASP A 242 -2.92 8.64 -5.21
C ASP A 242 -2.76 10.15 -4.98
N PRO A 243 -3.84 10.93 -5.07
CA PRO A 243 -3.80 12.34 -4.76
C PRO A 243 -3.66 12.64 -3.27
N ALA A 244 -4.05 11.72 -2.38
CA ALA A 244 -4.19 11.94 -0.94
C ALA A 244 -5.05 13.18 -0.66
N ALA A 245 -6.30 13.16 -1.15
CA ALA A 245 -7.13 14.37 -1.25
C ALA A 245 -7.47 15.02 0.10
N SER A 246 -7.36 14.29 1.22
CA SER A 246 -7.49 14.85 2.58
C SER A 246 -6.46 15.95 2.86
N GLU A 247 -5.25 15.88 2.30
CA GLU A 247 -4.15 16.84 2.50
C GLU A 247 -4.44 18.24 1.93
N PHE A 248 -5.34 18.33 0.96
CA PHE A 248 -5.74 19.61 0.34
C PHE A 248 -7.24 19.89 0.43
N TYR A 249 -7.94 19.23 1.36
CA TYR A 249 -9.36 19.46 1.65
C TYR A 249 -9.52 20.41 2.85
N GLU A 250 -10.03 21.61 2.59
CA GLU A 250 -10.21 22.66 3.60
C GLU A 250 -11.55 23.35 3.43
N ASN A 251 -12.26 23.56 4.52
CA ASN A 251 -13.54 24.29 4.53
C ASN A 251 -14.53 23.78 3.45
N ARG A 252 -14.65 22.45 3.34
CA ARG A 252 -15.50 21.75 2.36
C ARG A 252 -15.13 22.07 0.90
N SER A 253 -13.83 22.21 0.63
CA SER A 253 -13.33 22.48 -0.73
C SER A 253 -11.94 21.89 -0.90
N TYR A 254 -11.65 21.43 -2.09
CA TYR A 254 -10.34 20.93 -2.51
C TYR A 254 -9.52 22.09 -3.08
N VAL A 255 -8.36 22.37 -2.49
CA VAL A 255 -7.51 23.51 -2.86
C VAL A 255 -6.16 23.01 -3.36
N PHE A 256 -5.88 23.13 -4.65
CA PHE A 256 -4.59 22.76 -5.25
C PHE A 256 -3.53 23.81 -4.92
N LYS A 257 -2.91 23.67 -3.74
CA LYS A 257 -2.02 24.69 -3.14
C LYS A 257 -0.71 24.88 -3.88
N LYS A 258 -0.21 23.80 -4.50
CA LYS A 258 1.12 23.76 -5.10
C LYS A 258 1.14 24.19 -6.56
N SER A 259 0.13 23.78 -7.35
CA SER A 259 0.05 24.10 -8.78
C SER A 259 -0.63 25.43 -9.06
N ASP A 260 -1.89 25.42 -9.43
CA ASP A 260 -2.61 26.60 -9.94
C ASP A 260 -3.53 27.30 -8.92
N LYS A 261 -3.55 26.80 -7.70
CA LYS A 261 -4.35 27.32 -6.57
C LYS A 261 -5.88 27.32 -6.80
N ARG A 262 -6.33 26.49 -7.77
CA ARG A 262 -7.77 26.33 -8.01
C ARG A 262 -8.43 25.77 -6.75
N LYS A 263 -9.69 26.14 -6.56
CA LYS A 263 -10.54 25.66 -5.48
C LYS A 263 -11.76 24.99 -6.10
N LEU A 264 -12.01 23.74 -5.69
CA LEU A 264 -13.08 22.90 -6.22
C LEU A 264 -14.02 22.48 -5.08
N SER A 265 -15.33 22.51 -5.32
CA SER A 265 -16.32 21.79 -4.50
C SER A 265 -16.20 20.29 -4.69
N SER A 266 -16.91 19.49 -3.89
CA SER A 266 -16.95 18.04 -4.06
C SER A 266 -17.46 17.64 -5.47
N ASP A 267 -18.52 18.25 -5.96
CA ASP A 267 -19.04 17.98 -7.31
C ASP A 267 -18.05 18.35 -8.42
N GLU A 268 -17.35 19.48 -8.28
CA GLU A 268 -16.32 19.89 -9.24
C GLU A 268 -15.10 18.96 -9.19
N MET A 269 -14.73 18.41 -8.02
CA MET A 269 -13.66 17.41 -7.89
C MET A 269 -14.07 16.09 -8.54
N VAL A 270 -15.32 15.65 -8.42
CA VAL A 270 -15.85 14.48 -9.14
C VAL A 270 -15.82 14.71 -10.64
N ALA A 271 -16.23 15.90 -11.13
CA ALA A 271 -16.16 16.24 -12.55
C ALA A 271 -14.70 16.27 -13.07
N TYR A 272 -13.76 16.73 -12.24
CA TYR A 272 -12.32 16.69 -12.54
C TYR A 272 -11.84 15.25 -12.73
N TRP A 273 -12.15 14.33 -11.80
CA TRP A 273 -11.78 12.91 -11.93
C TRP A 273 -12.41 12.25 -13.15
N LYS A 274 -13.69 12.53 -13.42
CA LYS A 274 -14.37 12.03 -14.63
C LYS A 274 -13.63 12.46 -15.89
N SER A 275 -13.29 13.74 -16.01
CA SER A 275 -12.50 14.27 -17.13
C SER A 275 -11.15 13.58 -17.27
N TRP A 276 -10.45 13.34 -16.17
CA TRP A 276 -9.15 12.65 -16.18
C TRP A 276 -9.24 11.20 -16.62
N THR A 277 -10.25 10.47 -16.16
CA THR A 277 -10.48 9.08 -16.57
C THR A 277 -10.91 8.96 -18.03
N GLU A 278 -11.48 10.01 -18.61
CA GLU A 278 -11.76 10.09 -20.05
C GLU A 278 -10.53 10.44 -20.90
N GLN A 279 -9.57 11.17 -20.32
CA GLN A 279 -8.38 11.65 -21.02
C GLN A 279 -7.17 10.71 -20.90
N TYR A 280 -6.98 10.08 -19.74
CA TYR A 280 -5.80 9.29 -19.41
C TYR A 280 -6.13 7.82 -19.14
N PRO A 281 -5.24 6.86 -19.40
CA PRO A 281 -5.46 5.44 -19.15
C PRO A 281 -5.36 5.09 -17.66
N ILE A 282 -6.20 5.70 -16.86
CA ILE A 282 -6.25 5.50 -15.40
C ILE A 282 -7.10 4.27 -15.10
N ILE A 283 -6.56 3.33 -14.34
CA ILE A 283 -7.27 2.13 -13.86
C ILE A 283 -7.64 2.22 -12.39
N SER A 284 -6.91 3.03 -11.60
CA SER A 284 -7.10 3.14 -10.15
C SER A 284 -6.87 4.55 -9.65
N ILE A 285 -7.71 5.01 -8.73
CA ILE A 285 -7.58 6.26 -7.99
C ILE A 285 -7.73 5.93 -6.50
N GLU A 286 -6.69 6.16 -5.73
CA GLU A 286 -6.66 6.03 -4.28
C GLU A 286 -6.95 7.40 -3.66
N ASP A 287 -7.77 7.46 -2.63
CA ASP A 287 -8.16 8.66 -1.90
C ASP A 287 -8.40 9.88 -2.80
N GLY A 288 -9.24 9.65 -3.84
CA GLY A 288 -9.63 10.70 -4.79
C GLY A 288 -10.52 11.77 -4.18
N MET A 289 -11.13 11.50 -3.02
CA MET A 289 -11.90 12.41 -2.17
C MET A 289 -11.34 12.33 -0.75
N ALA A 290 -11.60 13.37 0.07
CA ALA A 290 -11.17 13.40 1.47
C ALA A 290 -11.87 12.33 2.32
N GLU A 291 -11.20 11.82 3.35
CA GLU A 291 -11.70 10.78 4.26
C GLU A 291 -13.02 11.11 4.95
N ASN A 292 -13.31 12.40 5.12
CA ASN A 292 -14.54 12.90 5.74
C ASN A 292 -15.62 13.32 4.72
N ASP A 293 -15.37 13.27 3.41
CA ASP A 293 -16.31 13.66 2.35
C ASP A 293 -17.05 12.43 1.77
N TRP A 294 -17.83 11.75 2.62
CA TRP A 294 -18.56 10.53 2.25
C TRP A 294 -19.58 10.73 1.12
N ASP A 295 -20.22 11.88 1.04
CA ASP A 295 -21.16 12.23 -0.04
C ASP A 295 -20.42 12.41 -1.37
N GLY A 296 -19.27 13.10 -1.35
CA GLY A 296 -18.38 13.21 -2.51
C GLY A 296 -17.85 11.86 -2.98
N TRP A 297 -17.44 10.98 -2.06
CA TRP A 297 -17.06 9.60 -2.36
C TRP A 297 -18.19 8.81 -3.01
N LYS A 298 -19.43 8.95 -2.51
CA LYS A 298 -20.60 8.29 -3.10
C LYS A 298 -20.81 8.75 -4.53
N THR A 299 -20.81 10.07 -4.75
CA THR A 299 -20.98 10.65 -6.09
C THR A 299 -19.88 10.20 -7.03
N LEU A 300 -18.60 10.18 -6.58
CA LEU A 300 -17.46 9.70 -7.37
C LEU A 300 -17.64 8.22 -7.74
N THR A 301 -18.09 7.39 -6.79
CA THR A 301 -18.30 5.96 -7.02
C THR A 301 -19.38 5.71 -8.06
N ASP A 302 -20.49 6.44 -8.00
CA ASP A 302 -21.57 6.32 -8.96
C ASP A 302 -21.15 6.75 -10.37
N GLU A 303 -20.31 7.80 -10.49
CA GLU A 303 -19.91 8.37 -11.78
C GLU A 303 -18.82 7.54 -12.50
N VAL A 304 -17.81 7.05 -11.80
CA VAL A 304 -16.65 6.40 -12.45
C VAL A 304 -16.34 5.00 -11.92
N GLY A 305 -16.93 4.56 -10.81
CA GLY A 305 -16.57 3.30 -10.14
C GLY A 305 -16.83 2.02 -10.99
N ARG A 306 -17.63 2.10 -12.04
CA ARG A 306 -17.84 0.97 -12.98
C ARG A 306 -16.63 0.71 -13.89
N SER A 307 -15.81 1.72 -14.15
CA SER A 307 -14.67 1.66 -15.07
C SER A 307 -13.31 1.91 -14.41
N VAL A 308 -13.30 2.38 -13.16
CA VAL A 308 -12.10 2.73 -12.41
C VAL A 308 -12.17 2.13 -11.01
N GLN A 309 -11.06 1.58 -10.55
CA GLN A 309 -10.88 1.16 -9.18
C GLN A 309 -10.76 2.41 -8.30
N LEU A 310 -11.63 2.52 -7.30
CA LEU A 310 -11.64 3.58 -6.31
C LEU A 310 -11.23 3.00 -4.96
N VAL A 311 -10.05 3.37 -4.49
CA VAL A 311 -9.40 2.78 -3.32
C VAL A 311 -9.55 3.71 -2.13
N GLY A 312 -10.13 3.21 -1.04
CA GLY A 312 -10.09 3.91 0.25
C GLY A 312 -8.86 3.48 1.04
N ASP A 313 -7.95 4.42 1.31
CA ASP A 313 -6.83 4.32 2.25
C ASP A 313 -7.24 4.99 3.57
N ASP A 314 -7.12 6.31 3.66
CA ASP A 314 -7.52 7.08 4.86
C ASP A 314 -9.03 6.92 5.16
N LEU A 315 -9.85 6.70 4.13
CA LEU A 315 -11.27 6.43 4.27
C LEU A 315 -11.60 5.20 5.11
N PHE A 316 -10.78 4.13 5.02
CA PHE A 316 -11.07 2.83 5.63
C PHE A 316 -10.03 2.39 6.67
N VAL A 317 -8.80 2.89 6.61
CA VAL A 317 -7.68 2.64 7.55
C VAL A 317 -7.51 1.17 7.93
N THR A 318 -7.69 0.25 6.96
CA THR A 318 -7.63 -1.21 7.18
C THR A 318 -8.59 -1.69 8.29
N ASN A 319 -9.68 -0.99 8.53
CA ASN A 319 -10.63 -1.24 9.62
C ASN A 319 -11.94 -1.82 9.06
N THR A 320 -12.37 -2.97 9.60
CA THR A 320 -13.58 -3.68 9.18
C THR A 320 -14.86 -2.87 9.39
N GLU A 321 -14.96 -2.02 10.43
CA GLU A 321 -16.13 -1.19 10.69
C GLU A 321 -16.30 -0.09 9.63
N PHE A 322 -15.19 0.60 9.28
CA PHE A 322 -15.21 1.62 8.22
C PHE A 322 -15.45 1.00 6.85
N LEU A 323 -14.84 -0.17 6.58
CA LEU A 323 -15.08 -0.90 5.33
C LEU A 323 -16.54 -1.35 5.22
N GLN A 324 -17.12 -1.89 6.30
CA GLN A 324 -18.53 -2.29 6.35
C GLN A 324 -19.46 -1.10 6.07
N LYS A 325 -19.19 0.05 6.68
CA LYS A 325 -19.92 1.29 6.38
C LYS A 325 -19.82 1.66 4.89
N GLY A 326 -18.62 1.57 4.30
CA GLY A 326 -18.43 1.85 2.87
C GLY A 326 -19.19 0.87 1.97
N ILE A 327 -19.28 -0.41 2.37
CA ILE A 327 -20.06 -1.43 1.67
C ILE A 327 -21.55 -1.09 1.69
N GLU A 328 -22.09 -0.77 2.86
CA GLU A 328 -23.50 -0.43 3.04
C GLU A 328 -23.93 0.84 2.28
N LEU A 329 -23.06 1.83 2.22
CA LEU A 329 -23.30 3.08 1.50
C LEU A 329 -22.99 2.96 -0.01
N GLY A 330 -22.36 1.89 -0.46
CA GLY A 330 -21.92 1.75 -1.85
C GLY A 330 -20.82 2.74 -2.23
N VAL A 331 -19.88 2.99 -1.30
CA VAL A 331 -18.77 3.94 -1.42
C VAL A 331 -17.48 3.19 -1.68
N ALA A 332 -16.64 3.67 -2.62
CA ALA A 332 -15.43 3.03 -3.12
C ALA A 332 -15.70 1.61 -3.67
N ASN A 333 -14.73 0.95 -4.23
CA ASN A 333 -14.84 -0.44 -4.71
C ASN A 333 -13.55 -1.26 -4.45
N SER A 334 -12.64 -0.68 -3.70
CA SER A 334 -11.36 -1.27 -3.27
C SER A 334 -10.92 -0.69 -1.94
N ILE A 335 -10.08 -1.42 -1.21
CA ILE A 335 -9.45 -0.96 0.02
C ILE A 335 -7.93 -1.10 -0.09
N LEU A 336 -7.20 -0.13 0.47
CA LEU A 336 -5.77 -0.26 0.73
C LEU A 336 -5.57 -0.97 2.07
N ILE A 337 -4.65 -1.92 2.13
CA ILE A 337 -4.34 -2.72 3.32
C ILE A 337 -2.95 -2.36 3.83
N LYS A 338 -2.90 -1.70 4.95
CA LYS A 338 -1.66 -1.33 5.67
C LYS A 338 -1.68 -1.99 7.04
N VAL A 339 -0.89 -3.02 7.23
CA VAL A 339 -0.90 -3.85 8.47
C VAL A 339 -0.77 -3.04 9.75
N ASN A 340 -0.05 -1.92 9.72
CA ASN A 340 0.16 -1.08 10.89
C ASN A 340 -0.99 -0.09 11.18
N GLN A 341 -1.95 0.09 10.25
CA GLN A 341 -3.14 0.93 10.51
C GLN A 341 -4.11 0.28 11.48
N ILE A 342 -4.07 -1.05 11.59
CA ILE A 342 -4.96 -1.83 12.49
C ILE A 342 -4.18 -2.51 13.63
N GLY A 343 -3.01 -3.07 13.38
CA GLY A 343 -2.05 -3.47 14.43
C GLY A 343 -1.95 -4.94 14.72
N THR A 344 -2.71 -5.84 14.07
CA THR A 344 -2.53 -7.30 14.13
C THR A 344 -2.71 -7.95 12.77
N LEU A 345 -2.13 -9.14 12.59
CA LEU A 345 -2.29 -9.95 11.38
C LEU A 345 -3.74 -10.44 11.22
N THR A 346 -4.36 -10.89 12.29
CA THR A 346 -5.75 -11.41 12.29
C THR A 346 -6.73 -10.34 11.82
N GLU A 347 -6.70 -9.13 12.42
CA GLU A 347 -7.58 -8.03 11.98
C GLU A 347 -7.31 -7.62 10.52
N THR A 348 -6.05 -7.70 10.09
CA THR A 348 -5.67 -7.44 8.68
C THR A 348 -6.30 -8.47 7.74
N LEU A 349 -6.23 -9.76 8.09
CA LEU A 349 -6.81 -10.86 7.30
C LEU A 349 -8.34 -10.76 7.26
N ASP A 350 -8.98 -10.44 8.37
CA ASP A 350 -10.43 -10.22 8.46
C ASP A 350 -10.88 -9.09 7.54
N CYS A 351 -10.12 -8.00 7.49
CA CYS A 351 -10.43 -6.87 6.61
C CYS A 351 -10.29 -7.24 5.12
N ILE A 352 -9.26 -8.02 4.76
CA ILE A 352 -9.07 -8.51 3.39
C ILE A 352 -10.22 -9.44 2.98
N GLU A 353 -10.62 -10.36 3.87
CA GLU A 353 -11.71 -11.31 3.61
C GLU A 353 -13.05 -10.58 3.47
N LEU A 354 -13.33 -9.61 4.33
CA LEU A 354 -14.53 -8.77 4.25
C LEU A 354 -14.61 -8.05 2.89
N ALA A 355 -13.50 -7.48 2.42
CA ALA A 355 -13.44 -6.83 1.11
C ALA A 355 -13.78 -7.81 -0.02
N LYS A 356 -13.10 -8.95 -0.07
CA LYS A 356 -13.23 -9.96 -1.12
C LYS A 356 -14.63 -10.59 -1.18
N THR A 357 -15.22 -10.92 -0.03
CA THR A 357 -16.55 -11.51 0.07
C THR A 357 -17.67 -10.56 -0.41
N HIS A 358 -17.38 -9.24 -0.40
CA HIS A 358 -18.29 -8.22 -0.93
C HIS A 358 -17.90 -7.71 -2.32
N GLY A 359 -17.09 -8.47 -3.06
CA GLY A 359 -16.72 -8.16 -4.44
C GLY A 359 -15.82 -6.95 -4.61
N ARG A 360 -15.12 -6.54 -3.54
CA ARG A 360 -14.14 -5.45 -3.56
C ARG A 360 -12.73 -6.01 -3.65
N THR A 361 -11.82 -5.28 -4.27
CA THR A 361 -10.40 -5.64 -4.26
C THR A 361 -9.71 -5.13 -2.99
N ALA A 362 -8.65 -5.83 -2.60
CA ALA A 362 -7.74 -5.40 -1.55
C ALA A 362 -6.33 -5.24 -2.15
N ILE A 363 -5.68 -4.11 -1.89
CA ILE A 363 -4.31 -3.83 -2.34
C ILE A 363 -3.40 -3.90 -1.13
N ILE A 364 -2.48 -4.83 -1.09
CA ILE A 364 -1.50 -4.90 -0.01
C ILE A 364 -0.49 -3.77 -0.17
N SER A 365 -0.29 -2.96 0.86
CA SER A 365 0.49 -1.73 0.76
C SER A 365 1.61 -1.63 1.78
N HIS A 366 2.70 -0.98 1.34
CA HIS A 366 3.76 -0.47 2.19
C HIS A 366 3.34 0.83 2.91
N ARG A 367 4.29 1.39 3.67
CA ARG A 367 4.21 2.76 4.19
C ARG A 367 5.38 3.59 3.66
N SER A 368 5.33 4.91 3.88
CA SER A 368 6.42 5.82 3.49
C SER A 368 7.71 5.53 4.25
N GLY A 369 7.64 5.21 5.55
CA GLY A 369 8.76 4.69 6.33
C GLY A 369 8.76 3.17 6.38
N GLU A 370 9.64 2.54 5.62
CA GLU A 370 9.78 1.10 5.49
C GLU A 370 11.11 0.60 6.04
N THR A 371 11.21 -0.72 6.14
CA THR A 371 12.46 -1.43 6.44
C THR A 371 12.74 -2.43 5.32
N GLU A 372 13.79 -3.26 5.45
CA GLU A 372 14.03 -4.39 4.57
C GLU A 372 13.03 -5.56 4.75
N ASP A 373 12.14 -5.49 5.74
CA ASP A 373 11.14 -6.52 5.98
C ASP A 373 10.22 -6.70 4.77
N SER A 374 10.03 -7.95 4.35
CA SER A 374 9.27 -8.31 3.14
C SER A 374 7.92 -8.98 3.44
N PHE A 375 7.44 -8.93 4.69
CA PHE A 375 6.21 -9.63 5.10
C PHE A 375 5.02 -9.39 4.17
N ILE A 376 4.82 -8.15 3.73
CA ILE A 376 3.70 -7.77 2.86
C ILE A 376 3.76 -8.44 1.47
N ALA A 377 4.92 -8.86 1.00
CA ALA A 377 5.04 -9.63 -0.25
C ALA A 377 4.46 -11.04 -0.07
N ASP A 378 4.81 -11.72 1.03
CA ASP A 378 4.23 -13.02 1.38
C ASP A 378 2.73 -12.90 1.65
N LEU A 379 2.27 -11.86 2.35
CA LEU A 379 0.86 -11.59 2.63
C LEU A 379 0.05 -11.41 1.34
N ALA A 380 0.56 -10.69 0.36
CA ALA A 380 -0.11 -10.46 -0.91
C ALA A 380 -0.36 -11.76 -1.68
N VAL A 381 0.61 -12.68 -1.69
CA VAL A 381 0.46 -14.00 -2.32
C VAL A 381 -0.42 -14.91 -1.47
N ALA A 382 -0.24 -14.93 -0.15
CA ALA A 382 -1.01 -15.74 0.79
C ALA A 382 -2.52 -15.51 0.65
N THR A 383 -2.93 -14.25 0.59
CA THR A 383 -4.34 -13.87 0.49
C THR A 383 -4.88 -13.89 -0.94
N ASN A 384 -4.02 -14.15 -1.95
CA ASN A 384 -4.37 -13.95 -3.36
C ASN A 384 -5.02 -12.58 -3.59
N ALA A 385 -4.51 -11.53 -2.95
CA ALA A 385 -5.05 -10.17 -3.06
C ALA A 385 -5.02 -9.64 -4.49
N GLY A 386 -4.09 -10.14 -5.30
CA GLY A 386 -3.97 -9.83 -6.72
C GLY A 386 -3.32 -8.49 -7.03
N GLN A 387 -3.11 -7.63 -6.04
CA GLN A 387 -2.49 -6.32 -6.19
C GLN A 387 -1.56 -5.98 -5.02
N ILE A 388 -0.48 -5.24 -5.29
CA ILE A 388 0.46 -4.72 -4.28
C ILE A 388 0.90 -3.30 -4.64
N LYS A 389 0.94 -2.41 -3.64
CA LYS A 389 1.51 -1.06 -3.73
C LYS A 389 2.73 -1.02 -2.81
N THR A 390 3.94 -1.07 -3.36
CA THR A 390 5.17 -1.12 -2.55
C THR A 390 6.29 -0.23 -3.08
N GLY A 391 5.91 0.94 -3.61
CA GLY A 391 6.83 1.98 -4.06
C GLY A 391 7.41 1.71 -5.44
N SER A 392 8.54 2.35 -5.72
CA SER A 392 9.20 2.34 -7.02
C SER A 392 10.18 1.18 -7.21
N ALA A 393 10.74 1.05 -8.42
CA ALA A 393 11.86 0.15 -8.74
C ALA A 393 13.22 0.72 -8.26
N SER A 394 13.24 1.38 -7.11
CA SER A 394 14.45 1.94 -6.49
C SER A 394 14.31 1.99 -4.97
N ARG A 395 15.43 2.10 -4.23
CA ARG A 395 15.56 1.99 -2.77
C ARG A 395 15.36 0.55 -2.27
N THR A 396 16.29 0.06 -1.46
CA THR A 396 16.31 -1.33 -0.99
C THR A 396 15.08 -1.71 -0.18
N ASP A 397 14.55 -0.78 0.59
CA ASP A 397 13.32 -0.94 1.39
C ASP A 397 12.07 -1.26 0.53
N ARG A 398 12.06 -0.84 -0.74
CA ARG A 398 11.00 -1.17 -1.72
C ARG A 398 11.34 -2.45 -2.48
N ILE A 399 12.58 -2.52 -2.99
CA ILE A 399 13.06 -3.63 -3.82
C ILE A 399 13.06 -4.96 -3.03
N ALA A 400 13.25 -4.94 -1.72
CA ALA A 400 13.18 -6.13 -0.88
C ALA A 400 11.87 -6.90 -1.07
N LYS A 401 10.72 -6.20 -1.16
CA LYS A 401 9.40 -6.79 -1.38
C LYS A 401 9.27 -7.36 -2.79
N TYR A 402 9.73 -6.62 -3.81
CA TYR A 402 9.75 -7.11 -5.19
C TYR A 402 10.64 -8.34 -5.37
N ASN A 403 11.82 -8.33 -4.77
CA ASN A 403 12.73 -9.48 -4.80
C ASN A 403 12.14 -10.71 -4.09
N GLN A 404 11.37 -10.50 -3.01
CA GLN A 404 10.66 -11.59 -2.34
C GLN A 404 9.57 -12.19 -3.26
N LEU A 405 8.82 -11.35 -3.97
CA LEU A 405 7.82 -11.83 -4.95
C LEU A 405 8.46 -12.62 -6.10
N LEU A 406 9.66 -12.24 -6.57
CA LEU A 406 10.40 -13.03 -7.56
C LEU A 406 10.79 -14.42 -7.01
N ARG A 407 11.26 -14.51 -5.74
CA ARG A 407 11.56 -15.80 -5.10
C ARG A 407 10.31 -16.67 -4.95
N ILE A 408 9.17 -16.05 -4.59
CA ILE A 408 7.88 -16.76 -4.50
C ILE A 408 7.43 -17.26 -5.88
N GLU A 409 7.56 -16.44 -6.94
CA GLU A 409 7.26 -16.87 -8.31
C GLU A 409 8.10 -18.06 -8.73
N GLU A 410 9.41 -18.06 -8.41
CA GLU A 410 10.33 -19.17 -8.66
C GLU A 410 9.93 -20.43 -7.87
N ASP A 411 9.60 -20.31 -6.58
CA ASP A 411 9.16 -21.44 -5.74
C ASP A 411 7.85 -22.06 -6.25
N LEU A 412 6.89 -21.24 -6.69
CA LEU A 412 5.64 -21.69 -7.26
C LEU A 412 5.79 -22.35 -8.63
N ARG A 413 6.86 -22.07 -9.36
CA ARG A 413 7.12 -22.62 -10.70
C ARG A 413 5.91 -22.46 -11.65
N GLY A 414 5.51 -23.50 -12.34
CA GLY A 414 4.35 -23.51 -13.24
C GLY A 414 2.99 -23.36 -12.57
N ALA A 415 2.92 -23.33 -11.23
CA ALA A 415 1.69 -23.05 -10.49
C ALA A 415 1.46 -21.56 -10.26
N ALA A 416 2.48 -20.71 -10.45
CA ALA A 416 2.37 -19.27 -10.32
C ALA A 416 1.31 -18.70 -11.28
N ARG A 417 0.50 -17.76 -10.80
CA ARG A 417 -0.51 -17.08 -11.59
C ARG A 417 -0.30 -15.57 -11.50
N TYR A 418 -0.26 -14.91 -12.64
CA TYR A 418 -0.28 -13.46 -12.73
C TYR A 418 -1.55 -13.03 -13.47
N LEU A 419 -2.41 -12.27 -12.80
CA LEU A 419 -3.75 -12.00 -13.35
C LEU A 419 -3.78 -10.80 -14.30
N GLY A 420 -2.74 -9.95 -14.28
CA GLY A 420 -2.72 -8.73 -15.08
C GLY A 420 -4.01 -7.91 -14.87
N ARG A 421 -4.64 -7.52 -15.97
CA ARG A 421 -5.88 -6.72 -15.92
C ARG A 421 -7.03 -7.42 -15.15
N SER A 422 -7.08 -8.74 -15.11
CA SER A 422 -8.13 -9.48 -14.40
C SER A 422 -8.03 -9.40 -12.87
N ALA A 423 -6.93 -8.84 -12.32
CA ALA A 423 -6.83 -8.53 -10.90
C ALA A 423 -7.78 -7.40 -10.45
N PHE A 424 -8.30 -6.62 -11.40
CA PHE A 424 -9.25 -5.54 -11.18
C PHE A 424 -10.68 -6.03 -11.47
N TYR A 425 -11.09 -7.10 -10.80
CA TYR A 425 -12.35 -7.82 -11.08
C TYR A 425 -13.62 -7.07 -10.68
N GLN A 426 -13.51 -6.02 -9.85
CA GLN A 426 -14.64 -5.20 -9.40
C GLN A 426 -15.08 -4.16 -10.43
N ILE A 427 -14.26 -3.90 -11.48
CA ILE A 427 -14.62 -2.98 -12.57
C ILE A 427 -15.03 -3.74 -13.83
N GLU A 428 -15.94 -3.17 -14.59
CA GLU A 428 -16.40 -3.75 -15.85
C GLU A 428 -15.32 -3.62 -16.93
N GLN A 429 -14.74 -4.74 -17.36
CA GLN A 429 -13.68 -4.75 -18.37
C GLN A 429 -14.12 -4.09 -19.69
N THR A 430 -15.38 -4.26 -20.09
CA THR A 430 -15.95 -3.61 -21.29
C THR A 430 -16.04 -2.10 -21.15
N ALA A 431 -16.37 -1.58 -19.95
CA ALA A 431 -16.40 -0.14 -19.69
C ALA A 431 -14.99 0.44 -19.73
N LEU A 432 -14.01 -0.26 -19.15
CA LEU A 432 -12.59 0.11 -19.18
C LEU A 432 -12.04 0.12 -20.63
N GLU A 433 -12.35 -0.88 -21.45
CA GLU A 433 -11.97 -0.94 -22.86
C GLU A 433 -12.60 0.20 -23.67
N ALA A 434 -13.86 0.51 -23.43
CA ALA A 434 -14.54 1.62 -24.07
C ALA A 434 -13.90 2.97 -23.73
N ALA A 435 -13.52 3.18 -22.45
CA ALA A 435 -12.79 4.35 -22.00
C ALA A 435 -11.41 4.45 -22.70
N THR A 436 -10.62 3.39 -22.70
CA THR A 436 -9.31 3.32 -23.38
C THR A 436 -9.40 3.61 -24.89
N ASN A 437 -10.43 3.12 -25.56
CA ASN A 437 -10.64 3.37 -27.00
C ASN A 437 -11.04 4.83 -27.28
N ARG A 438 -11.85 5.47 -26.43
CA ARG A 438 -12.17 6.91 -26.51
C ARG A 438 -10.89 7.75 -26.38
N GLN A 439 -10.01 7.46 -25.42
CA GLN A 439 -8.75 8.13 -25.22
C GLN A 439 -7.83 8.05 -26.44
N LYS A 440 -7.72 6.87 -27.09
CA LYS A 440 -6.94 6.69 -28.32
C LYS A 440 -7.47 7.59 -29.44
N ARG A 441 -8.80 7.66 -29.63
CA ARG A 441 -9.44 8.51 -30.64
C ARG A 441 -9.20 10.00 -30.36
N ALA A 442 -9.36 10.45 -29.11
CA ALA A 442 -9.12 11.85 -28.71
C ALA A 442 -7.67 12.27 -28.95
N ARG A 443 -6.69 11.41 -28.66
CA ARG A 443 -5.27 11.67 -28.91
C ARG A 443 -4.94 11.68 -30.42
N ALA A 444 -5.54 10.83 -31.21
CA ALA A 444 -5.36 10.83 -32.66
C ALA A 444 -5.92 12.10 -33.32
N ALA A 445 -7.00 12.66 -32.77
CA ALA A 445 -7.59 13.90 -33.27
C ALA A 445 -6.82 15.19 -32.89
N LYS A 446 -5.92 15.11 -31.90
CA LYS A 446 -5.05 16.24 -31.46
C LYS A 446 -3.68 16.28 -32.16
N LYS A 447 -3.33 15.23 -32.93
CA LYS A 447 -2.16 15.15 -33.82
C LYS A 447 -2.53 15.58 -35.26
#